data_66fdd22e7521eb1d02968186f80b533c
#
_entry.id   66fdd22e7521eb1d02968186f80b533c
#
_cell.length_a   1.000
_cell.length_b   1.000
_cell.length_c   1.000
_cell.angle_alpha   90.00
_cell.angle_beta   90.00
_cell.angle_gamma   90.00
#
_symmetry.space_group_name_H-M   'P 1'
#
loop_
_entity.id
_entity.type
_entity.pdbx_description
1 polymer ?
#
loop_
_entity_poly.entity_id
_entity_poly.type
_entity_poly.pdbx_seq_one_letter_code
_entity_poly.pdbx_strand_id
1 'polypeptide(L)'
;SAGALMEYLLETQKNALSHITTIKKYGINKFMVLDISSRRNLELTQTIREKSKKGSLLWVLDKTKTAMGARLLRTWLTEPLVEVDAINKRLDCVESFKNNVLDRAELREQLSSINDIERLMSKVIYATANARDLLSLKNSFKCLPDIKNAIKSFPCALIDDIVGQFDVLEDLYQLLDASINEEPPFSVREGGLIKKGYNEEVDKLHAAKEEGASWLLDIENREKEETGISKLRIKYNKVFGYYIEVTNSFKDMVPDRYIRKQTLTNCERFITPELKEIEDTILGADEKAVALEYDIFSEIRNKVASQVERIKSAAYIISLIDVMQSMATVAEKNNYVKPVVNNGNNIDIKNGRHPVVEQITKESFIP
;
A
#
# COMPACT_ATOMS: atom_id res chain seq x y z
N SER A 1 -10.67 -25.04 -21.85
CA SER A 1 -9.59 -24.03 -21.82
C SER A 1 -9.26 -23.55 -20.42
N ALA A 2 -10.23 -23.30 -19.51
CA ALA A 2 -9.92 -22.87 -18.14
C ALA A 2 -9.16 -23.94 -17.35
N GLY A 3 -9.51 -25.23 -17.48
CA GLY A 3 -8.77 -26.33 -16.84
C GLY A 3 -7.32 -26.42 -17.30
N ALA A 4 -7.08 -26.34 -18.62
CA ALA A 4 -5.71 -26.35 -19.16
C ALA A 4 -4.88 -25.13 -18.69
N LEU A 5 -5.50 -23.96 -18.51
CA LEU A 5 -4.83 -22.81 -17.93
C LEU A 5 -4.49 -23.04 -16.45
N MET A 6 -5.39 -23.64 -15.69
CA MET A 6 -5.11 -23.98 -14.28
C MET A 6 -3.98 -25.00 -14.16
N GLU A 7 -3.96 -26.02 -15.02
CA GLU A 7 -2.90 -27.02 -15.04
C GLU A 7 -1.54 -26.40 -15.40
N TYR A 8 -1.50 -25.54 -16.41
CA TYR A 8 -0.31 -24.77 -16.76
C TYR A 8 0.17 -23.86 -15.61
N LEU A 9 -0.76 -23.21 -14.90
CA LEU A 9 -0.41 -22.38 -13.75
C LEU A 9 0.12 -23.21 -12.59
N LEU A 10 -0.43 -24.41 -12.34
CA LEU A 10 0.08 -25.33 -11.31
C LEU A 10 1.49 -25.83 -11.62
N GLU A 11 1.80 -26.10 -12.89
CA GLU A 11 3.13 -26.52 -13.32
C GLU A 11 4.17 -25.40 -13.25
N THR A 12 3.78 -24.18 -13.62
CA THR A 12 4.71 -23.04 -13.74
C THR A 12 4.85 -22.23 -12.46
N GLN A 13 3.79 -22.10 -11.68
CA GLN A 13 3.75 -21.39 -10.39
C GLN A 13 3.91 -22.43 -9.28
N LYS A 14 5.11 -22.61 -8.79
CA LYS A 14 5.43 -23.55 -7.68
C LYS A 14 4.77 -23.16 -6.35
N ASN A 15 4.11 -22.00 -6.26
CA ASN A 15 3.38 -21.53 -5.10
C ASN A 15 1.89 -21.86 -5.23
N ALA A 16 1.25 -22.16 -4.10
CA ALA A 16 -0.15 -22.52 -4.04
C ALA A 16 -1.05 -21.48 -4.74
N LEU A 17 -1.83 -21.93 -5.72
CA LEU A 17 -2.85 -21.12 -6.40
C LEU A 17 -4.15 -20.98 -5.57
N SER A 18 -4.04 -21.09 -4.26
CA SER A 18 -5.16 -21.01 -3.29
C SER A 18 -5.96 -19.71 -3.37
N HIS A 19 -5.37 -18.65 -3.95
CA HIS A 19 -6.04 -17.38 -4.18
C HIS A 19 -6.94 -17.37 -5.42
N ILE A 20 -6.85 -18.37 -6.32
CA ILE A 20 -7.74 -18.53 -7.46
C ILE A 20 -8.91 -19.42 -7.04
N THR A 21 -9.94 -18.82 -6.47
CA THR A 21 -11.08 -19.54 -5.87
C THR A 21 -12.29 -19.59 -6.78
N THR A 22 -12.41 -18.70 -7.76
CA THR A 22 -13.62 -18.58 -8.58
C THR A 22 -13.30 -18.27 -10.04
N ILE A 23 -14.11 -18.86 -10.94
CA ILE A 23 -14.17 -18.51 -12.36
C ILE A 23 -15.42 -17.69 -12.58
N LYS A 24 -15.27 -16.40 -12.89
CA LYS A 24 -16.39 -15.52 -13.23
C LYS A 24 -16.62 -15.50 -14.73
N LYS A 25 -17.79 -15.98 -15.18
CA LYS A 25 -18.23 -15.81 -16.56
C LYS A 25 -18.67 -14.35 -16.76
N TYR A 26 -18.02 -13.63 -17.67
CA TYR A 26 -18.51 -12.32 -18.10
C TYR A 26 -19.18 -12.42 -19.48
N GLY A 27 -20.34 -11.72 -19.63
CA GLY A 27 -21.04 -11.68 -20.90
C GLY A 27 -20.45 -10.60 -21.81
N ILE A 28 -19.94 -10.98 -22.97
CA ILE A 28 -19.42 -10.06 -23.99
C ILE A 28 -20.52 -9.05 -24.41
N ASN A 29 -21.78 -9.45 -24.31
CA ASN A 29 -22.96 -8.65 -24.73
C ASN A 29 -23.25 -7.45 -23.80
N LYS A 30 -22.59 -7.32 -22.66
CA LYS A 30 -22.80 -6.18 -21.74
C LYS A 30 -22.05 -4.92 -22.17
N PHE A 31 -21.06 -5.06 -23.03
CA PHE A 31 -20.20 -3.97 -23.45
C PHE A 31 -20.22 -3.80 -24.97
N MET A 32 -20.09 -2.56 -25.42
CA MET A 32 -19.86 -2.25 -26.81
C MET A 32 -18.51 -2.80 -27.24
N VAL A 33 -18.49 -3.60 -28.29
CA VAL A 33 -17.24 -4.14 -28.84
C VAL A 33 -16.53 -3.04 -29.63
N LEU A 34 -15.42 -2.55 -29.10
CA LEU A 34 -14.52 -1.64 -29.78
C LEU A 34 -13.27 -2.41 -30.22
N ASP A 35 -13.03 -2.49 -31.51
CA ASP A 35 -11.81 -3.09 -32.03
C ASP A 35 -10.57 -2.21 -31.76
N ILE A 36 -9.39 -2.77 -31.96
CA ILE A 36 -8.11 -2.08 -31.70
C ILE A 36 -7.97 -0.83 -32.54
N SER A 37 -8.43 -0.86 -33.81
CA SER A 37 -8.36 0.27 -34.74
C SER A 37 -9.28 1.39 -34.30
N SER A 38 -10.51 1.08 -33.91
CA SER A 38 -11.47 2.04 -33.38
C SER A 38 -10.95 2.71 -32.10
N ARG A 39 -10.48 1.93 -31.13
CA ARG A 39 -9.89 2.48 -29.88
C ARG A 39 -8.71 3.43 -30.15
N ARG A 40 -7.86 3.07 -31.12
CA ARG A 40 -6.70 3.88 -31.53
C ARG A 40 -7.16 5.14 -32.25
N ASN A 41 -8.05 5.04 -33.23
CA ASN A 41 -8.46 6.16 -34.07
C ASN A 41 -9.30 7.19 -33.28
N LEU A 42 -10.05 6.75 -32.29
CA LEU A 42 -10.78 7.63 -31.36
C LEU A 42 -9.89 8.24 -30.28
N GLU A 43 -8.61 7.88 -30.22
CA GLU A 43 -7.64 8.36 -29.22
C GLU A 43 -8.20 8.28 -27.78
N LEU A 44 -8.86 7.18 -27.45
CA LEU A 44 -9.57 7.03 -26.17
C LEU A 44 -8.61 7.13 -24.97
N THR A 45 -7.44 6.49 -25.04
CA THR A 45 -6.52 6.37 -23.90
C THR A 45 -5.14 6.99 -24.16
N GLN A 46 -4.78 7.19 -25.43
CA GLN A 46 -3.49 7.77 -25.84
C GLN A 46 -3.61 8.31 -27.26
N THR A 47 -2.77 9.33 -27.59
CA THR A 47 -2.70 9.91 -28.92
C THR A 47 -2.03 8.97 -29.93
N ILE A 48 -2.39 9.08 -31.22
CA ILE A 48 -1.85 8.24 -32.31
C ILE A 48 -0.37 8.55 -32.52
N ARG A 49 0.00 9.82 -32.53
CA ARG A 49 1.36 10.29 -32.88
C ARG A 49 2.36 10.03 -31.76
N GLU A 50 2.07 10.54 -30.55
CA GLU A 50 3.02 10.56 -29.44
C GLU A 50 2.84 9.41 -28.45
N LYS A 51 1.78 8.61 -28.61
CA LYS A 51 1.37 7.59 -27.62
C LYS A 51 1.27 8.16 -26.20
N SER A 52 0.98 9.45 -26.10
CA SER A 52 0.85 10.19 -24.84
C SER A 52 -0.59 10.14 -24.32
N LYS A 53 -0.77 10.12 -22.99
CA LYS A 53 -2.08 10.30 -22.37
C LYS A 53 -2.63 11.71 -22.65
N LYS A 54 -1.76 12.75 -22.61
CA LYS A 54 -2.16 14.13 -22.88
C LYS A 54 -2.66 14.25 -24.32
N GLY A 55 -3.85 14.81 -24.50
CA GLY A 55 -4.52 14.91 -25.79
C GLY A 55 -5.47 13.77 -26.12
N SER A 56 -5.63 12.77 -25.25
CA SER A 56 -6.64 11.70 -25.38
C SER A 56 -7.91 12.01 -24.61
N LEU A 57 -8.99 11.26 -24.87
CA LEU A 57 -10.24 11.39 -24.10
C LEU A 57 -10.03 11.08 -22.61
N LEU A 58 -9.21 10.06 -22.31
CA LEU A 58 -8.83 9.73 -20.94
C LEU A 58 -8.16 10.91 -20.20
N TRP A 59 -7.32 11.68 -20.89
CA TRP A 59 -6.67 12.86 -20.31
C TRP A 59 -7.68 13.93 -19.84
N VAL A 60 -8.74 14.14 -20.60
CA VAL A 60 -9.80 15.07 -20.23
C VAL A 60 -10.56 14.58 -19.01
N LEU A 61 -10.97 13.30 -19.02
CA LEU A 61 -11.89 12.72 -18.04
C LEU A 61 -11.22 12.31 -16.74
N ASP A 62 -9.91 12.05 -16.74
CA ASP A 62 -9.21 11.52 -15.58
C ASP A 62 -8.82 12.63 -14.58
N LYS A 63 -9.69 12.78 -13.60
CA LYS A 63 -9.50 13.57 -12.39
C LYS A 63 -9.63 12.70 -11.14
N THR A 64 -9.38 11.40 -11.31
CA THR A 64 -9.35 10.43 -10.22
C THR A 64 -8.27 10.76 -9.20
N LYS A 65 -8.46 10.31 -7.96
CA LYS A 65 -7.55 10.50 -6.84
C LYS A 65 -6.79 9.23 -6.47
N THR A 66 -7.30 8.08 -6.91
CA THR A 66 -6.71 6.77 -6.64
C THR A 66 -6.20 6.10 -7.92
N ALA A 67 -5.15 5.29 -7.80
CA ALA A 67 -4.66 4.50 -8.92
C ALA A 67 -5.69 3.46 -9.40
N MET A 68 -6.50 2.95 -8.47
CA MET A 68 -7.58 2.00 -8.75
C MET A 68 -8.69 2.66 -9.59
N GLY A 69 -9.11 3.88 -9.22
CA GLY A 69 -10.08 4.67 -10.00
C GLY A 69 -9.57 4.98 -11.40
N ALA A 70 -8.30 5.37 -11.54
CA ALA A 70 -7.71 5.63 -12.85
C ALA A 70 -7.72 4.37 -13.76
N ARG A 71 -7.45 3.19 -13.21
CA ARG A 71 -7.56 1.91 -13.95
C ARG A 71 -9.00 1.61 -14.35
N LEU A 72 -9.95 1.77 -13.44
CA LEU A 72 -11.37 1.54 -13.72
C LEU A 72 -11.90 2.50 -14.79
N LEU A 73 -11.56 3.80 -14.71
CA LEU A 73 -11.94 4.78 -15.72
C LEU A 73 -11.42 4.41 -17.11
N ARG A 74 -10.15 3.97 -17.17
CA ARG A 74 -9.57 3.49 -18.42
C ARG A 74 -10.33 2.29 -18.99
N THR A 75 -10.70 1.33 -18.14
CA THR A 75 -11.52 0.18 -18.54
C THR A 75 -12.88 0.62 -19.08
N TRP A 76 -13.56 1.56 -18.42
CA TRP A 76 -14.85 2.05 -18.87
C TRP A 76 -14.81 2.74 -20.24
N LEU A 77 -13.72 3.41 -20.57
CA LEU A 77 -13.53 4.00 -21.89
C LEU A 77 -13.30 2.96 -22.98
N THR A 78 -12.66 1.84 -22.63
CA THR A 78 -12.39 0.77 -23.61
C THR A 78 -13.49 -0.28 -23.70
N GLU A 79 -14.37 -0.33 -22.71
CA GLU A 79 -15.49 -1.26 -22.57
C GLU A 79 -16.76 -0.49 -22.17
N PRO A 80 -17.32 0.36 -23.07
CA PRO A 80 -18.54 1.12 -22.77
C PRO A 80 -19.73 0.19 -22.58
N LEU A 81 -20.65 0.54 -21.68
CA LEU A 81 -21.89 -0.20 -21.47
C LEU A 81 -22.83 -0.04 -22.67
N VAL A 82 -23.67 -1.07 -22.90
CA VAL A 82 -24.73 -1.06 -23.91
C VAL A 82 -26.12 -1.01 -23.26
N GLU A 83 -26.26 -1.50 -22.05
CA GLU A 83 -27.54 -1.56 -21.34
C GLU A 83 -27.96 -0.18 -20.85
N VAL A 84 -29.12 0.30 -21.33
CA VAL A 84 -29.63 1.66 -21.07
C VAL A 84 -29.83 1.93 -19.59
N ASP A 85 -30.39 0.98 -18.84
CA ASP A 85 -30.63 1.13 -17.40
C ASP A 85 -29.32 1.28 -16.62
N ALA A 86 -28.31 0.48 -16.98
CA ALA A 86 -26.98 0.57 -16.33
C ALA A 86 -26.26 1.89 -16.68
N ILE A 87 -26.44 2.39 -17.91
CA ILE A 87 -25.92 3.70 -18.32
C ILE A 87 -26.60 4.81 -17.51
N ASN A 88 -27.94 4.81 -17.46
CA ASN A 88 -28.69 5.83 -16.74
C ASN A 88 -28.39 5.84 -15.25
N LYS A 89 -28.24 4.67 -14.58
CA LYS A 89 -27.79 4.60 -13.17
C LYS A 89 -26.45 5.29 -12.95
N ARG A 90 -25.49 5.13 -13.88
CA ARG A 90 -24.21 5.86 -13.80
C ARG A 90 -24.37 7.36 -14.01
N LEU A 91 -25.20 7.77 -15.00
CA LEU A 91 -25.46 9.17 -15.29
C LEU A 91 -26.15 9.87 -14.12
N ASP A 92 -27.15 9.22 -13.49
CA ASP A 92 -27.83 9.73 -12.28
C ASP A 92 -26.85 9.95 -11.14
N CYS A 93 -25.91 9.01 -10.94
CA CYS A 93 -24.87 9.11 -9.94
C CYS A 93 -23.94 10.29 -10.24
N VAL A 94 -23.44 10.43 -11.46
CA VAL A 94 -22.59 11.55 -11.87
C VAL A 94 -23.31 12.88 -11.67
N GLU A 95 -24.60 12.97 -11.96
CA GLU A 95 -25.43 14.16 -11.74
C GLU A 95 -25.54 14.50 -10.25
N SER A 96 -25.78 13.51 -9.39
CA SER A 96 -25.81 13.69 -7.94
C SER A 96 -24.47 14.24 -7.41
N PHE A 97 -23.34 13.65 -7.84
CA PHE A 97 -22.02 14.15 -7.48
C PHE A 97 -21.71 15.55 -8.05
N LYS A 98 -22.19 15.86 -9.25
CA LYS A 98 -22.03 17.18 -9.88
C LYS A 98 -22.74 18.27 -9.09
N ASN A 99 -23.94 17.99 -8.59
CA ASN A 99 -24.78 18.96 -7.89
C ASN A 99 -24.30 19.24 -6.45
N ASN A 100 -23.57 18.30 -5.83
CA ASN A 100 -23.07 18.42 -4.46
C ASN A 100 -21.56 18.76 -4.45
N VAL A 101 -21.20 19.96 -4.82
CA VAL A 101 -19.79 20.38 -5.07
C VAL A 101 -18.94 20.33 -3.82
N LEU A 102 -19.47 20.78 -2.66
CA LEU A 102 -18.71 20.84 -1.40
C LEU A 102 -18.41 19.43 -0.89
N ASP A 103 -19.45 18.57 -0.78
CA ASP A 103 -19.28 17.20 -0.30
C ASP A 103 -18.36 16.41 -1.24
N ARG A 104 -18.44 16.66 -2.56
CA ARG A 104 -17.52 16.06 -3.53
C ARG A 104 -16.07 16.51 -3.32
N ALA A 105 -15.83 17.78 -2.99
CA ALA A 105 -14.48 18.27 -2.72
C ALA A 105 -13.89 17.60 -1.48
N GLU A 106 -14.66 17.45 -0.40
CA GLU A 106 -14.26 16.76 0.81
C GLU A 106 -13.97 15.28 0.54
N LEU A 107 -14.88 14.59 -0.14
CA LEU A 107 -14.68 13.18 -0.55
C LEU A 107 -13.40 13.00 -1.39
N ARG A 108 -13.08 13.94 -2.27
CA ARG A 108 -11.84 13.90 -3.07
C ARG A 108 -10.58 13.97 -2.20
N GLU A 109 -10.59 14.75 -1.15
CA GLU A 109 -9.47 14.80 -0.19
C GLU A 109 -9.34 13.48 0.57
N GLN A 110 -10.45 12.90 1.03
CA GLN A 110 -10.44 11.58 1.68
C GLN A 110 -9.90 10.49 0.74
N LEU A 111 -10.35 10.47 -0.53
CA LEU A 111 -9.85 9.52 -1.54
C LEU A 111 -8.36 9.68 -1.82
N SER A 112 -7.79 10.87 -1.70
CA SER A 112 -6.36 11.11 -1.91
C SER A 112 -5.47 10.42 -0.89
N SER A 113 -6.01 10.06 0.26
CA SER A 113 -5.32 9.33 1.34
C SER A 113 -5.32 7.81 1.15
N ILE A 114 -6.05 7.30 0.16
CA ILE A 114 -6.14 5.87 -0.14
C ILE A 114 -4.95 5.43 -1.01
N ASN A 115 -4.19 4.48 -0.50
CA ASN A 115 -3.12 3.83 -1.25
C ASN A 115 -3.67 2.86 -2.31
N ASP A 116 -2.81 2.36 -3.19
CA ASP A 116 -3.17 1.35 -4.19
C ASP A 116 -3.39 -0.03 -3.52
N ILE A 117 -4.60 -0.22 -2.96
CA ILE A 117 -4.98 -1.44 -2.24
C ILE A 117 -4.81 -2.68 -3.13
N GLU A 118 -5.16 -2.63 -4.41
CA GLU A 118 -5.04 -3.77 -5.33
C GLU A 118 -3.58 -4.21 -5.50
N ARG A 119 -2.67 -3.25 -5.65
CA ARG A 119 -1.24 -3.52 -5.77
C ARG A 119 -0.64 -4.03 -4.47
N LEU A 120 -1.04 -3.45 -3.34
CA LEU A 120 -0.62 -3.91 -2.03
C LEU A 120 -1.10 -5.34 -1.74
N MET A 121 -2.36 -5.64 -2.07
CA MET A 121 -2.92 -6.99 -1.94
C MET A 121 -2.20 -8.01 -2.83
N SER A 122 -1.79 -7.63 -4.03
CA SER A 122 -0.98 -8.51 -4.87
C SER A 122 0.32 -8.90 -4.17
N LYS A 123 1.03 -7.94 -3.52
CA LYS A 123 2.22 -8.25 -2.74
C LYS A 123 1.93 -9.14 -1.53
N VAL A 124 0.79 -8.94 -0.85
CA VAL A 124 0.37 -9.76 0.30
C VAL A 124 0.14 -11.20 -0.14
N ILE A 125 -0.60 -11.41 -1.25
CA ILE A 125 -0.91 -12.74 -1.80
C ILE A 125 0.37 -13.49 -2.21
N TYR A 126 1.31 -12.80 -2.86
CA TYR A 126 2.59 -13.37 -3.27
C TYR A 126 3.63 -13.45 -2.14
N ALA A 127 3.25 -13.14 -0.90
CA ALA A 127 4.11 -13.14 0.27
C ALA A 127 5.36 -12.24 0.15
N THR A 128 5.32 -11.24 -0.72
CA THR A 128 6.40 -10.26 -0.93
C THR A 128 6.17 -8.93 -0.21
N ALA A 129 5.01 -8.75 0.44
CA ALA A 129 4.70 -7.58 1.24
C ALA A 129 5.59 -7.49 2.48
N ASN A 130 6.11 -6.31 2.76
CA ASN A 130 6.81 -5.98 4.00
C ASN A 130 5.87 -5.26 5.00
N ALA A 131 6.40 -4.92 6.19
CA ALA A 131 5.60 -4.27 7.22
C ALA A 131 5.08 -2.88 6.82
N ARG A 132 5.82 -2.12 6.01
CA ARG A 132 5.37 -0.83 5.46
C ARG A 132 4.22 -0.98 4.47
N ASP A 133 4.19 -2.07 3.70
CA ASP A 133 3.06 -2.38 2.81
C ASP A 133 1.79 -2.65 3.62
N LEU A 134 1.88 -3.41 4.75
CA LEU A 134 0.75 -3.62 5.65
C LEU A 134 0.32 -2.34 6.36
N LEU A 135 1.26 -1.48 6.74
CA LEU A 135 0.96 -0.16 7.30
C LEU A 135 0.21 0.72 6.29
N SER A 136 0.59 0.67 5.01
CA SER A 136 -0.11 1.38 3.93
C SER A 136 -1.55 0.87 3.73
N LEU A 137 -1.78 -0.44 3.90
CA LEU A 137 -3.13 -1.02 3.93
C LEU A 137 -3.92 -0.53 5.15
N LYS A 138 -3.31 -0.57 6.35
CA LYS A 138 -3.91 -0.05 7.59
C LYS A 138 -4.39 1.39 7.41
N ASN A 139 -3.52 2.26 6.89
CA ASN A 139 -3.84 3.67 6.68
C ASN A 139 -4.98 3.87 5.68
N SER A 140 -5.07 3.02 4.65
CA SER A 140 -6.18 3.04 3.71
C SER A 140 -7.48 2.55 4.34
N PHE A 141 -7.45 1.48 5.15
CA PHE A 141 -8.64 0.95 5.84
C PHE A 141 -9.20 1.94 6.87
N LYS A 142 -8.33 2.69 7.55
CA LYS A 142 -8.70 3.75 8.48
C LYS A 142 -9.66 4.79 7.86
N CYS A 143 -9.52 5.08 6.58
CA CYS A 143 -10.33 6.09 5.89
C CYS A 143 -11.68 5.55 5.37
N LEU A 144 -11.88 4.21 5.32
CA LEU A 144 -13.07 3.62 4.71
C LEU A 144 -14.40 3.99 5.41
N PRO A 145 -14.48 4.05 6.76
CA PRO A 145 -15.69 4.47 7.46
C PRO A 145 -16.12 5.90 7.09
N ASP A 146 -15.18 6.84 7.00
CA ASP A 146 -15.43 8.24 6.67
C ASP A 146 -15.92 8.36 5.22
N ILE A 147 -15.28 7.65 4.29
CA ILE A 147 -15.71 7.59 2.88
C ILE A 147 -17.11 6.99 2.77
N LYS A 148 -17.40 5.90 3.50
CA LYS A 148 -18.75 5.30 3.54
C LYS A 148 -19.81 6.27 4.04
N ASN A 149 -19.47 7.12 4.99
CA ASN A 149 -20.40 8.14 5.48
C ASN A 149 -20.53 9.30 4.49
N ALA A 150 -19.43 9.77 3.90
CA ALA A 150 -19.42 10.87 2.95
C ALA A 150 -20.27 10.57 1.69
N ILE A 151 -20.23 9.32 1.18
CA ILE A 151 -21.01 8.97 -0.02
C ILE A 151 -22.52 9.00 0.16
N LYS A 152 -23.03 8.97 1.38
CA LYS A 152 -24.46 9.13 1.68
C LYS A 152 -25.03 10.50 1.31
N SER A 153 -24.18 11.50 1.15
CA SER A 153 -24.54 12.84 0.67
C SER A 153 -24.91 12.89 -0.83
N PHE A 154 -24.71 11.77 -1.56
CA PHE A 154 -24.96 11.70 -3.00
C PHE A 154 -26.13 10.73 -3.32
N PRO A 155 -27.39 11.18 -3.18
CA PRO A 155 -28.53 10.30 -3.33
C PRO A 155 -28.67 9.81 -4.78
N CYS A 156 -28.51 8.52 -5.01
CA CYS A 156 -28.79 7.82 -6.25
C CYS A 156 -28.84 6.30 -6.02
N ALA A 157 -29.57 5.57 -6.85
CA ALA A 157 -29.72 4.12 -6.71
C ALA A 157 -28.39 3.36 -6.67
N LEU A 158 -27.38 3.83 -7.39
CA LEU A 158 -26.05 3.20 -7.40
C LEU A 158 -25.35 3.35 -6.04
N ILE A 159 -25.47 4.50 -5.39
CA ILE A 159 -24.89 4.72 -4.06
C ILE A 159 -25.64 3.93 -3.01
N ASP A 160 -26.96 3.83 -3.08
CA ASP A 160 -27.75 3.02 -2.14
C ASP A 160 -27.32 1.54 -2.20
N ASP A 161 -27.15 1.00 -3.42
CA ASP A 161 -26.62 -0.35 -3.64
C ASP A 161 -25.21 -0.54 -3.05
N ILE A 162 -24.34 0.46 -3.22
CA ILE A 162 -22.95 0.43 -2.74
C ILE A 162 -22.88 0.51 -1.23
N VAL A 163 -23.59 1.44 -0.59
CA VAL A 163 -23.54 1.65 0.87
C VAL A 163 -23.90 0.36 1.62
N GLY A 164 -24.87 -0.40 1.12
CA GLY A 164 -25.28 -1.68 1.71
C GLY A 164 -24.21 -2.78 1.63
N GLN A 165 -23.38 -2.74 0.59
CA GLN A 165 -22.35 -3.75 0.33
C GLN A 165 -20.94 -3.32 0.78
N PHE A 166 -20.76 -2.05 1.13
CA PHE A 166 -19.45 -1.51 1.47
C PHE A 166 -18.97 -1.98 2.84
N ASP A 167 -18.13 -2.99 2.86
CA ASP A 167 -17.41 -3.46 4.03
C ASP A 167 -16.22 -2.52 4.31
N VAL A 168 -16.21 -1.92 5.49
CA VAL A 168 -15.17 -0.98 5.91
C VAL A 168 -13.93 -1.65 6.49
N LEU A 169 -13.90 -2.99 6.56
CA LEU A 169 -12.75 -3.80 6.98
C LEU A 169 -12.22 -3.42 8.38
N GLU A 170 -13.11 -3.04 9.30
CA GLU A 170 -12.76 -2.57 10.65
C GLU A 170 -11.93 -3.59 11.43
N ASP A 171 -12.29 -4.88 11.34
CA ASP A 171 -11.57 -5.99 11.97
C ASP A 171 -10.11 -6.10 11.46
N LEU A 172 -9.88 -5.85 10.17
CA LEU A 172 -8.54 -5.86 9.58
C LEU A 172 -7.76 -4.60 9.94
N TYR A 173 -8.42 -3.45 10.00
CA TYR A 173 -7.81 -2.23 10.50
C TYR A 173 -7.30 -2.44 11.93
N GLN A 174 -8.16 -2.95 12.84
CA GLN A 174 -7.82 -3.18 14.23
C GLN A 174 -6.68 -4.20 14.38
N LEU A 175 -6.71 -5.29 13.60
CA LEU A 175 -5.62 -6.28 13.57
C LEU A 175 -4.28 -5.61 13.23
N LEU A 176 -4.23 -4.84 12.16
CA LEU A 176 -2.99 -4.19 11.70
C LEU A 176 -2.54 -3.08 12.65
N ASP A 177 -3.49 -2.32 13.23
CA ASP A 177 -3.18 -1.26 14.18
C ASP A 177 -2.62 -1.76 15.50
N ALA A 178 -3.14 -2.90 15.97
CA ALA A 178 -2.65 -3.54 17.19
C ALA A 178 -1.29 -4.21 16.99
N SER A 179 -1.01 -4.75 15.79
CA SER A 179 0.10 -5.68 15.59
C SER A 179 1.34 -5.08 14.93
N ILE A 180 1.18 -4.15 13.97
CA ILE A 180 2.29 -3.62 13.18
C ILE A 180 2.84 -2.33 13.82
N ASN A 181 4.16 -2.24 13.93
CA ASN A 181 4.83 -1.04 14.41
C ASN A 181 4.53 0.16 13.49
N GLU A 182 4.45 1.36 14.06
CA GLU A 182 4.13 2.59 13.30
C GLU A 182 5.28 3.02 12.39
N GLU A 183 6.52 2.72 12.78
CA GLU A 183 7.74 3.00 12.01
C GLU A 183 8.54 1.72 11.76
N PRO A 184 7.98 0.76 10.99
CA PRO A 184 8.66 -0.50 10.77
C PRO A 184 9.87 -0.30 9.85
N PRO A 185 10.95 -1.08 10.02
CA PRO A 185 12.10 -1.06 9.14
C PRO A 185 11.71 -1.47 7.71
N PHE A 186 12.60 -1.22 6.77
CA PHE A 186 12.35 -1.61 5.37
C PHE A 186 12.43 -3.13 5.20
N SER A 187 13.41 -3.75 5.83
CA SER A 187 13.64 -5.20 5.74
C SER A 187 12.97 -5.95 6.90
N VAL A 188 12.25 -6.99 6.58
CA VAL A 188 11.62 -7.89 7.57
C VAL A 188 12.66 -8.68 8.41
N ARG A 189 13.96 -8.56 8.09
CA ARG A 189 15.06 -9.24 8.79
C ARG A 189 15.75 -8.36 9.84
N GLU A 190 15.31 -7.12 9.98
CA GLU A 190 15.95 -6.16 10.90
C GLU A 190 15.33 -6.18 12.30
N GLY A 191 14.19 -6.85 12.48
CA GLY A 191 13.39 -6.77 13.72
C GLY A 191 12.61 -5.45 13.81
N GLY A 192 11.85 -5.25 14.90
CA GLY A 192 11.04 -4.06 15.09
C GLY A 192 9.79 -4.00 14.20
N LEU A 193 9.29 -5.15 13.74
CA LEU A 193 8.10 -5.26 12.89
C LEU A 193 6.82 -5.16 13.70
N ILE A 194 6.84 -5.71 14.90
CA ILE A 194 5.67 -5.92 15.77
C ILE A 194 5.60 -4.79 16.80
N LYS A 195 4.39 -4.31 17.02
CA LYS A 195 4.10 -3.25 17.99
C LYS A 195 4.28 -3.77 19.41
N LYS A 196 4.92 -2.97 20.26
CA LYS A 196 5.08 -3.29 21.70
C LYS A 196 3.71 -3.52 22.34
N GLY A 197 3.60 -4.58 23.13
CA GLY A 197 2.36 -4.99 23.78
C GLY A 197 1.50 -5.96 22.96
N TYR A 198 1.86 -6.26 21.71
CA TYR A 198 1.13 -7.24 20.91
C TYR A 198 1.46 -8.70 21.27
N ASN A 199 2.73 -8.98 21.59
CA ASN A 199 3.19 -10.31 21.99
C ASN A 199 4.17 -10.22 23.16
N GLU A 200 3.80 -10.87 24.29
CA GLU A 200 4.60 -10.82 25.52
C GLU A 200 6.01 -11.42 25.38
N GLU A 201 6.18 -12.42 24.53
CA GLU A 201 7.49 -13.07 24.35
C GLU A 201 8.44 -12.17 23.57
N VAL A 202 7.95 -11.48 22.53
CA VAL A 202 8.70 -10.46 21.79
C VAL A 202 9.10 -9.33 22.75
N ASP A 203 8.17 -8.84 23.57
CA ASP A 203 8.45 -7.77 24.53
C ASP A 203 9.52 -8.19 25.58
N LYS A 204 9.46 -9.44 26.06
CA LYS A 204 10.51 -9.97 26.97
C LYS A 204 11.88 -10.05 26.32
N LEU A 205 11.93 -10.47 25.04
CA LEU A 205 13.19 -10.55 24.30
C LEU A 205 13.79 -9.16 24.05
N HIS A 206 12.96 -8.17 23.73
CA HIS A 206 13.41 -6.78 23.61
C HIS A 206 13.88 -6.20 24.95
N ALA A 207 13.17 -6.48 26.05
CA ALA A 207 13.57 -6.06 27.38
C ALA A 207 14.94 -6.68 27.77
N ALA A 208 15.16 -7.96 27.51
CA ALA A 208 16.44 -8.61 27.75
C ALA A 208 17.58 -7.99 26.94
N LYS A 209 17.33 -7.55 25.71
CA LYS A 209 18.30 -6.83 24.89
C LYS A 209 18.61 -5.43 25.50
N GLU A 210 17.58 -4.70 25.93
CA GLU A 210 17.75 -3.38 26.57
C GLU A 210 18.49 -3.47 27.90
N GLU A 211 18.16 -4.47 28.74
CA GLU A 211 18.88 -4.74 30.00
C GLU A 211 20.36 -5.10 29.74
N GLY A 212 20.62 -5.95 28.75
CA GLY A 212 21.98 -6.30 28.35
C GLY A 212 22.76 -5.09 27.85
N ALA A 213 22.16 -4.14 27.15
CA ALA A 213 22.80 -2.88 26.76
C ALA A 213 23.12 -2.01 28.00
N SER A 214 22.29 -2.02 29.05
CA SER A 214 22.58 -1.36 30.32
C SER A 214 23.76 -2.01 31.03
N TRP A 215 23.84 -3.34 31.05
CA TRP A 215 24.97 -4.05 31.62
C TRP A 215 26.31 -3.75 30.93
N LEU A 216 26.31 -3.53 29.62
CA LEU A 216 27.52 -3.09 28.89
C LEU A 216 28.00 -1.72 29.34
N LEU A 217 27.11 -0.78 29.65
CA LEU A 217 27.47 0.53 30.19
C LEU A 217 28.04 0.41 31.63
N ASP A 218 27.46 -0.46 32.45
CA ASP A 218 27.92 -0.71 33.80
C ASP A 218 29.32 -1.34 33.79
N ILE A 219 29.58 -2.29 32.90
CA ILE A 219 30.91 -2.86 32.70
C ILE A 219 31.86 -1.77 32.20
N GLU A 220 31.48 -0.96 31.21
CA GLU A 220 32.39 0.12 30.74
C GLU A 220 32.80 1.08 31.86
N ASN A 221 31.86 1.47 32.72
CA ASN A 221 32.13 2.37 33.84
C ASN A 221 32.99 1.69 34.91
N ARG A 222 32.63 0.47 35.31
CA ARG A 222 33.43 -0.31 36.28
C ARG A 222 34.85 -0.54 35.78
N GLU A 223 35.04 -0.95 34.54
CA GLU A 223 36.34 -1.16 33.96
C GLU A 223 37.20 0.13 33.89
N LYS A 224 36.58 1.29 33.65
CA LYS A 224 37.23 2.59 33.71
C LYS A 224 37.72 2.92 35.13
N GLU A 225 36.91 2.63 36.14
CA GLU A 225 37.28 2.88 37.55
C GLU A 225 38.36 1.94 38.01
N GLU A 226 38.27 0.65 37.75
CA GLU A 226 39.23 -0.36 38.17
C GLU A 226 40.60 -0.23 37.47
N THR A 227 40.59 0.08 36.17
CA THR A 227 41.83 0.18 35.38
C THR A 227 42.45 1.57 35.37
N GLY A 228 41.71 2.60 35.73
CA GLY A 228 42.11 4.00 35.57
C GLY A 228 42.18 4.49 34.11
N ILE A 229 41.71 3.69 33.15
CA ILE A 229 41.74 4.02 31.71
C ILE A 229 40.52 4.86 31.34
N SER A 230 40.62 6.17 31.46
CA SER A 230 39.50 7.10 31.24
C SER A 230 38.89 7.09 29.83
N LYS A 231 39.67 6.68 28.82
CA LYS A 231 39.25 6.60 27.41
C LYS A 231 38.85 5.21 26.96
N LEU A 232 38.71 4.26 27.85
CA LEU A 232 38.15 2.95 27.57
C LEU A 232 36.73 3.07 27.04
N ARG A 233 36.40 2.30 25.98
CA ARG A 233 35.04 2.22 25.39
C ARG A 233 34.69 0.80 25.03
N ILE A 234 33.46 0.39 25.31
CA ILE A 234 32.92 -0.84 24.75
C ILE A 234 32.25 -0.51 23.43
N LYS A 235 32.63 -1.23 22.37
CA LYS A 235 32.11 -1.07 21.01
C LYS A 235 31.72 -2.42 20.41
N TYR A 236 30.89 -2.40 19.35
CA TYR A 236 30.48 -3.58 18.63
C TYR A 236 31.08 -3.62 17.23
N ASN A 237 31.47 -4.80 16.78
CA ASN A 237 31.89 -5.08 15.42
C ASN A 237 31.30 -6.41 14.96
N LYS A 238 30.72 -6.49 13.74
CA LYS A 238 30.09 -7.71 13.19
C LYS A 238 31.00 -8.93 13.16
N VAL A 239 32.31 -8.76 13.09
CA VAL A 239 33.30 -9.87 13.02
C VAL A 239 33.70 -10.37 14.39
N PHE A 240 33.88 -9.47 15.36
CA PHE A 240 34.43 -9.79 16.68
C PHE A 240 33.40 -9.72 17.81
N GLY A 241 32.19 -9.21 17.54
CA GLY A 241 31.19 -8.93 18.57
C GLY A 241 31.50 -7.66 19.38
N TYR A 242 31.12 -7.68 20.65
CA TYR A 242 31.49 -6.60 21.59
C TYR A 242 32.97 -6.71 22.03
N TYR A 243 33.65 -5.56 22.08
CA TYR A 243 35.05 -5.48 22.48
C TYR A 243 35.31 -4.19 23.24
N ILE A 244 36.33 -4.26 24.13
CA ILE A 244 36.86 -3.11 24.83
C ILE A 244 37.94 -2.48 23.96
N GLU A 245 37.81 -1.20 23.63
CA GLU A 245 38.78 -0.43 22.87
C GLU A 245 39.62 0.43 23.85
N VAL A 246 40.95 0.24 23.83
CA VAL A 246 41.92 1.00 24.62
C VAL A 246 42.86 1.70 23.66
N THR A 247 43.03 3.02 23.81
CA THR A 247 43.98 3.80 23.00
C THR A 247 45.42 3.47 23.41
N ASN A 248 46.35 3.55 22.47
CA ASN A 248 47.80 3.20 22.72
C ASN A 248 48.41 3.97 23.85
N SER A 249 47.89 5.15 24.22
CA SER A 249 48.35 5.95 25.37
C SER A 249 48.15 5.28 26.73
N PHE A 250 47.30 4.28 26.81
CA PHE A 250 46.93 3.55 28.03
C PHE A 250 47.27 2.06 27.94
N LYS A 251 48.10 1.66 26.98
CA LYS A 251 48.46 0.26 26.72
C LYS A 251 49.08 -0.44 27.94
N ASP A 252 49.94 0.25 28.68
CA ASP A 252 50.67 -0.30 29.84
C ASP A 252 49.77 -0.44 31.09
N MET A 253 48.53 0.08 31.03
CA MET A 253 47.54 -0.02 32.11
C MET A 253 46.56 -1.15 31.91
N VAL A 254 46.63 -1.88 30.77
CA VAL A 254 45.71 -2.97 30.44
C VAL A 254 45.95 -4.16 31.37
N PRO A 255 44.91 -4.65 32.08
CA PRO A 255 45.05 -5.80 32.97
C PRO A 255 45.31 -7.12 32.21
N ASP A 256 45.98 -8.06 32.86
CA ASP A 256 46.29 -9.40 32.31
C ASP A 256 45.00 -10.22 31.98
N ARG A 257 43.88 -9.87 32.62
CA ARG A 257 42.56 -10.50 32.35
C ARG A 257 41.98 -10.17 30.97
N TYR A 258 42.52 -9.15 30.29
CA TYR A 258 42.04 -8.77 28.96
C TYR A 258 42.69 -9.64 27.89
N ILE A 259 41.87 -10.28 27.07
CA ILE A 259 42.32 -11.11 25.95
C ILE A 259 42.36 -10.23 24.70
N ARG A 260 43.58 -9.98 24.17
CA ARG A 260 43.78 -9.18 22.97
C ARG A 260 43.22 -9.89 21.73
N LYS A 261 42.39 -9.19 20.96
CA LYS A 261 41.82 -9.68 19.71
C LYS A 261 42.39 -8.99 18.47
N GLN A 262 42.69 -7.69 18.56
CA GLN A 262 43.19 -6.95 17.41
C GLN A 262 44.03 -5.75 17.85
N THR A 263 45.10 -5.50 17.13
CA THR A 263 45.95 -4.29 17.26
C THR A 263 45.71 -3.42 16.04
N LEU A 264 45.39 -2.14 16.25
CA LEU A 264 45.22 -1.11 15.25
C LEU A 264 46.29 -0.01 15.44
N THR A 265 46.40 0.90 14.49
CA THR A 265 47.41 1.97 14.50
C THR A 265 47.30 2.85 15.76
N ASN A 266 46.08 3.13 16.26
CA ASN A 266 45.83 4.08 17.34
C ASN A 266 45.23 3.45 18.61
N CYS A 267 44.85 2.17 18.59
CA CYS A 267 44.21 1.48 19.70
C CYS A 267 44.37 -0.04 19.61
N GLU A 268 44.15 -0.71 20.73
CA GLU A 268 44.04 -2.16 20.81
C GLU A 268 42.64 -2.56 21.25
N ARG A 269 42.18 -3.72 20.79
CA ARG A 269 40.86 -4.28 21.06
C ARG A 269 40.98 -5.55 21.89
N PHE A 270 40.22 -5.58 22.97
CA PHE A 270 40.23 -6.67 23.93
C PHE A 270 38.86 -7.24 24.17
N ILE A 271 38.79 -8.45 24.70
CA ILE A 271 37.59 -9.07 25.23
C ILE A 271 37.85 -9.58 26.64
N THR A 272 36.77 -9.72 27.41
CA THR A 272 36.76 -10.43 28.71
C THR A 272 35.72 -11.56 28.64
N PRO A 273 35.88 -12.63 29.50
CA PRO A 273 34.85 -13.68 29.57
C PRO A 273 33.47 -13.12 29.91
N GLU A 274 33.37 -12.19 30.85
CA GLU A 274 32.13 -11.55 31.25
C GLU A 274 31.47 -10.79 30.08
N LEU A 275 32.26 -10.04 29.29
CA LEU A 275 31.73 -9.35 28.10
C LEU A 275 31.16 -10.33 27.06
N LYS A 276 31.77 -11.53 26.97
CA LYS A 276 31.30 -12.58 26.06
C LYS A 276 29.98 -13.21 26.53
N GLU A 277 29.81 -13.46 27.83
CA GLU A 277 28.55 -13.97 28.37
C GLU A 277 27.36 -13.03 28.14
N ILE A 278 27.60 -11.73 28.34
CA ILE A 278 26.61 -10.69 28.07
C ILE A 278 26.34 -10.57 26.56
N GLU A 279 27.37 -10.63 25.73
CA GLU A 279 27.24 -10.67 24.28
C GLU A 279 26.32 -11.80 23.83
N ASP A 280 26.56 -13.03 24.28
CA ASP A 280 25.79 -14.20 23.95
C ASP A 280 24.30 -14.05 24.36
N THR A 281 24.04 -13.39 25.50
CA THR A 281 22.72 -13.10 25.99
C THR A 281 22.02 -12.06 25.09
N ILE A 282 22.69 -10.96 24.78
CA ILE A 282 22.12 -9.88 23.94
C ILE A 282 21.85 -10.37 22.52
N LEU A 283 22.85 -10.98 21.88
CA LEU A 283 22.74 -11.44 20.50
C LEU A 283 21.73 -12.60 20.37
N GLY A 284 21.74 -13.52 21.36
CA GLY A 284 20.78 -14.60 21.39
C GLY A 284 19.32 -14.12 21.59
N ALA A 285 19.10 -13.08 22.40
CA ALA A 285 17.78 -12.46 22.55
C ALA A 285 17.36 -11.72 21.27
N ASP A 286 18.27 -10.97 20.62
CA ASP A 286 18.01 -10.24 19.39
C ASP A 286 17.65 -11.18 18.23
N GLU A 287 18.44 -12.24 18.01
CA GLU A 287 18.17 -13.23 16.96
C GLU A 287 16.83 -13.93 17.16
N LYS A 288 16.49 -14.30 18.40
CA LYS A 288 15.19 -14.90 18.73
C LYS A 288 14.05 -13.91 18.54
N ALA A 289 14.21 -12.64 18.95
CA ALA A 289 13.23 -11.60 18.74
C ALA A 289 12.94 -11.41 17.25
N VAL A 290 13.96 -11.25 16.42
CA VAL A 290 13.82 -11.09 14.96
C VAL A 290 13.11 -12.28 14.31
N ALA A 291 13.47 -13.51 14.71
CA ALA A 291 12.84 -14.72 14.17
C ALA A 291 11.36 -14.79 14.56
N LEU A 292 11.04 -14.57 15.85
CA LEU A 292 9.66 -14.60 16.35
C LEU A 292 8.80 -13.49 15.73
N GLU A 293 9.33 -12.27 15.61
CA GLU A 293 8.64 -11.17 14.95
C GLU A 293 8.34 -11.47 13.47
N TYR A 294 9.26 -12.13 12.77
CA TYR A 294 9.04 -12.55 11.39
C TYR A 294 7.92 -13.59 11.28
N ASP A 295 7.86 -14.55 12.20
CA ASP A 295 6.81 -15.57 12.22
C ASP A 295 5.44 -14.94 12.49
N ILE A 296 5.34 -14.07 13.50
CA ILE A 296 4.11 -13.32 13.82
C ILE A 296 3.69 -12.43 12.64
N PHE A 297 4.63 -11.71 12.04
CA PHE A 297 4.37 -10.90 10.85
C PHE A 297 3.83 -11.75 9.70
N SER A 298 4.40 -12.93 9.49
CA SER A 298 3.96 -13.84 8.43
C SER A 298 2.54 -14.38 8.68
N GLU A 299 2.19 -14.67 9.94
CA GLU A 299 0.82 -15.05 10.32
C GLU A 299 -0.17 -13.91 10.07
N ILE A 300 0.16 -12.67 10.46
CA ILE A 300 -0.67 -11.49 10.22
C ILE A 300 -0.88 -11.29 8.72
N ARG A 301 0.19 -11.35 7.93
CA ARG A 301 0.13 -11.24 6.46
C ARG A 301 -0.79 -12.31 5.86
N ASN A 302 -0.71 -13.55 6.34
CA ASN A 302 -1.55 -14.65 5.86
C ASN A 302 -3.03 -14.46 6.28
N LYS A 303 -3.31 -13.93 7.47
CA LYS A 303 -4.67 -13.53 7.89
C LYS A 303 -5.25 -12.47 6.95
N VAL A 304 -4.48 -11.44 6.61
CA VAL A 304 -4.90 -10.42 5.62
C VAL A 304 -5.11 -11.05 4.24
N ALA A 305 -4.21 -11.94 3.79
CA ALA A 305 -4.34 -12.65 2.52
C ALA A 305 -5.63 -13.48 2.43
N SER A 306 -6.05 -14.11 3.52
CA SER A 306 -7.29 -14.91 3.57
C SER A 306 -8.56 -14.07 3.35
N GLN A 307 -8.50 -12.76 3.55
CA GLN A 307 -9.62 -11.82 3.37
C GLN A 307 -9.61 -11.10 2.02
N VAL A 308 -8.90 -11.64 1.05
CA VAL A 308 -8.67 -11.01 -0.27
C VAL A 308 -9.95 -10.61 -0.99
N GLU A 309 -11.02 -11.41 -0.93
CA GLU A 309 -12.28 -11.11 -1.63
C GLU A 309 -13.01 -9.90 -1.01
N ARG A 310 -13.01 -9.77 0.33
CA ARG A 310 -13.56 -8.60 1.04
C ARG A 310 -12.79 -7.33 0.67
N ILE A 311 -11.45 -7.41 0.70
CA ILE A 311 -10.56 -6.29 0.40
C ILE A 311 -10.69 -5.86 -1.07
N LYS A 312 -10.79 -6.82 -2.02
CA LYS A 312 -11.03 -6.53 -3.44
C LYS A 312 -12.38 -5.85 -3.66
N SER A 313 -13.43 -6.30 -2.96
CA SER A 313 -14.75 -5.68 -3.03
C SER A 313 -14.71 -4.22 -2.56
N ALA A 314 -14.07 -3.94 -1.41
CA ALA A 314 -13.90 -2.58 -0.92
C ALA A 314 -13.07 -1.72 -1.88
N ALA A 315 -11.96 -2.24 -2.43
CA ALA A 315 -11.13 -1.56 -3.42
C ALA A 315 -11.91 -1.22 -4.70
N TYR A 316 -12.75 -2.14 -5.17
CA TYR A 316 -13.61 -1.89 -6.33
C TYR A 316 -14.63 -0.78 -6.05
N ILE A 317 -15.28 -0.77 -4.87
CA ILE A 317 -16.21 0.29 -4.47
C ILE A 317 -15.50 1.64 -4.43
N ILE A 318 -14.32 1.74 -3.83
CA ILE A 318 -13.51 2.95 -3.83
C ILE A 318 -13.19 3.41 -5.25
N SER A 319 -12.81 2.50 -6.14
CA SER A 319 -12.52 2.84 -7.54
C SER A 319 -13.76 3.37 -8.27
N LEU A 320 -14.93 2.81 -7.99
CA LEU A 320 -16.19 3.23 -8.58
C LEU A 320 -16.58 4.65 -8.12
N ILE A 321 -16.49 4.93 -6.82
CA ILE A 321 -16.74 6.25 -6.24
C ILE A 321 -15.78 7.28 -6.85
N ASP A 322 -14.51 6.92 -7.00
CA ASP A 322 -13.48 7.79 -7.55
C ASP A 322 -13.71 8.11 -9.04
N VAL A 323 -14.22 7.15 -9.84
CA VAL A 323 -14.61 7.41 -11.22
C VAL A 323 -15.82 8.34 -11.29
N MET A 324 -16.86 8.14 -10.43
CA MET A 324 -18.05 8.98 -10.40
C MET A 324 -17.70 10.43 -10.07
N GLN A 325 -16.90 10.66 -9.02
CA GLN A 325 -16.45 12.00 -8.67
C GLN A 325 -15.57 12.63 -9.75
N SER A 326 -14.73 11.83 -10.45
CA SER A 326 -13.88 12.30 -11.55
C SER A 326 -14.75 12.83 -12.71
N MET A 327 -15.72 12.03 -13.16
CA MET A 327 -16.67 12.41 -14.22
C MET A 327 -17.50 13.66 -13.82
N ALA A 328 -17.99 13.71 -12.59
CA ALA A 328 -18.74 14.85 -12.07
C ALA A 328 -17.89 16.13 -12.01
N THR A 329 -16.62 16.02 -11.60
CA THR A 329 -15.66 17.14 -11.56
C THR A 329 -15.41 17.70 -12.97
N VAL A 330 -15.26 16.81 -13.96
CA VAL A 330 -15.05 17.22 -15.35
C VAL A 330 -16.32 17.81 -15.95
N ALA A 331 -17.50 17.22 -15.67
CA ALA A 331 -18.79 17.69 -16.14
C ALA A 331 -19.12 19.08 -15.59
N GLU A 332 -18.81 19.35 -14.33
CA GLU A 332 -18.99 20.67 -13.71
C GLU A 332 -18.02 21.69 -14.32
N LYS A 333 -16.73 21.38 -14.36
CA LYS A 333 -15.69 22.29 -14.87
C LYS A 333 -15.89 22.68 -16.33
N ASN A 334 -16.34 21.74 -17.17
CA ASN A 334 -16.49 21.94 -18.61
C ASN A 334 -17.93 22.17 -19.04
N ASN A 335 -18.88 22.36 -18.10
CA ASN A 335 -20.31 22.54 -18.37
C ASN A 335 -20.89 21.43 -19.26
N TYR A 336 -20.54 20.17 -18.98
CA TYR A 336 -21.14 19.03 -19.65
C TYR A 336 -22.54 18.73 -19.07
N VAL A 337 -23.44 18.30 -19.93
CA VAL A 337 -24.82 17.97 -19.58
C VAL A 337 -25.06 16.47 -19.60
N LYS A 338 -26.04 16.01 -18.82
CA LYS A 338 -26.48 14.64 -18.81
C LYS A 338 -27.20 14.33 -20.12
N PRO A 339 -26.76 13.35 -20.92
CA PRO A 339 -27.49 12.93 -22.12
C PRO A 339 -28.75 12.13 -21.77
N VAL A 340 -29.74 12.19 -22.62
CA VAL A 340 -30.90 11.28 -22.59
C VAL A 340 -30.53 10.03 -23.37
N VAL A 341 -30.45 8.89 -22.69
CA VAL A 341 -30.11 7.61 -23.30
C VAL A 341 -31.34 6.71 -23.28
N ASN A 342 -31.72 6.20 -24.48
CA ASN A 342 -32.87 5.32 -24.67
C ASN A 342 -32.58 4.22 -25.70
N ASN A 343 -33.52 3.32 -25.92
CA ASN A 343 -33.38 2.23 -26.89
C ASN A 343 -33.76 2.62 -28.35
N GLY A 344 -33.93 3.91 -28.61
CA GLY A 344 -34.19 4.43 -29.97
C GLY A 344 -32.93 4.46 -30.84
N ASN A 345 -33.11 4.69 -32.14
CA ASN A 345 -32.04 4.73 -33.13
C ASN A 345 -31.64 6.17 -33.53
N ASN A 346 -32.19 7.18 -32.87
CA ASN A 346 -31.96 8.57 -33.22
C ASN A 346 -30.81 9.15 -32.38
N ILE A 347 -29.92 9.91 -33.02
CA ILE A 347 -28.89 10.71 -32.39
C ILE A 347 -29.24 12.19 -32.64
N ASP A 348 -29.51 12.95 -31.58
CA ASP A 348 -29.80 14.37 -31.61
C ASP A 348 -28.72 15.11 -30.75
N ILE A 349 -27.86 15.89 -31.39
CA ILE A 349 -26.81 16.63 -30.74
C ILE A 349 -27.03 18.12 -31.03
N LYS A 350 -27.26 18.91 -29.96
CA LYS A 350 -27.38 20.37 -30.05
C LYS A 350 -26.11 21.01 -29.48
N ASN A 351 -25.53 21.93 -30.20
CA ASN A 351 -24.29 22.63 -29.82
C ASN A 351 -23.17 21.63 -29.47
N GLY A 352 -22.91 20.69 -30.38
CA GLY A 352 -21.92 19.60 -30.15
C GLY A 352 -20.52 20.13 -29.97
N ARG A 353 -19.83 19.66 -28.92
CA ARG A 353 -18.45 20.03 -28.61
C ARG A 353 -17.55 18.80 -28.57
N HIS A 354 -16.30 18.96 -29.04
CA HIS A 354 -15.34 17.88 -28.94
C HIS A 354 -14.51 18.03 -27.66
N PRO A 355 -14.61 17.12 -26.69
CA PRO A 355 -14.06 17.29 -25.34
C PRO A 355 -12.53 17.49 -25.30
N VAL A 356 -11.80 16.91 -26.25
CA VAL A 356 -10.34 17.05 -26.33
C VAL A 356 -9.95 18.34 -27.05
N VAL A 357 -10.59 18.63 -28.18
CA VAL A 357 -10.26 19.81 -29.00
C VAL A 357 -10.51 21.08 -28.21
N GLU A 358 -11.64 21.19 -27.50
CA GLU A 358 -11.96 22.37 -26.67
C GLU A 358 -10.95 22.62 -25.54
N GLN A 359 -10.22 21.59 -25.08
CA GLN A 359 -9.21 21.74 -24.04
C GLN A 359 -7.80 22.09 -24.61
N ILE A 360 -7.56 21.84 -25.90
CA ILE A 360 -6.28 22.09 -26.55
C ILE A 360 -6.30 23.44 -27.27
N THR A 361 -7.42 23.83 -27.82
CA THR A 361 -7.58 25.08 -28.59
C THR A 361 -7.44 26.27 -27.65
N LYS A 362 -6.62 27.26 -28.02
CA LYS A 362 -6.43 28.50 -27.29
C LYS A 362 -7.55 29.52 -27.53
N GLU A 363 -8.32 29.36 -28.59
CA GLU A 363 -9.43 30.17 -28.96
C GLU A 363 -10.75 29.56 -28.44
N SER A 364 -11.79 30.39 -28.31
CA SER A 364 -13.12 29.92 -27.92
C SER A 364 -13.61 28.88 -28.90
N PHE A 365 -13.93 27.68 -28.42
CA PHE A 365 -14.51 26.62 -29.23
C PHE A 365 -15.93 27.05 -29.66
N ILE A 366 -16.19 27.03 -30.95
CA ILE A 366 -17.53 27.28 -31.53
C ILE A 366 -18.16 25.92 -31.75
N PRO A 367 -19.30 25.64 -31.12
CA PRO A 367 -20.05 24.37 -31.25
C PRO A 367 -20.53 24.11 -32.66
#